data_4ee62059028e1370f674856540a69e90
#
_entry.id   4ee62059028e1370f674856540a69e90
#
_cell.length_a   1.000
_cell.length_b   1.000
_cell.length_c   1.000
_cell.angle_alpha   90.00
_cell.angle_beta   90.00
_cell.angle_gamma   90.00
#
_symmetry.space_group_name_H-M   'P 1'
#
loop_
_entity.id
_entity.type
_entity.pdbx_description
1 polymer ?
#
loop_
_entity_poly.entity_id
_entity_poly.type
_entity_poly.pdbx_seq_one_letter_code
_entity_poly.pdbx_strand_id
1 'polypeptide(L)'
;GTPSAVEQAVGEVSRWCERVQPGLFHEPVNALSNIGFMVAGLWMLWLLGGDVRAGRQGQMFGHSPVALLYAGAVIWLGPGSLLMHGTHTGWGGWADNLSMVMYILIPWLINVGAMGRWTSARLLGIYATLVLIYGVGRAVNGGGLGINLDFFGLSIAFWVISEVLYRFHSQHLRWM
;
A
#
# COMPACT_ATOMS: atom_id res chain seq x y z
N GLY A 1 -10.72 -12.60 22.22
CA GLY A 1 -10.68 -11.75 21.03
C GLY A 1 -9.89 -10.50 21.35
N THR A 2 -8.96 -10.12 20.50
CA THR A 2 -8.36 -8.79 20.57
C THR A 2 -9.46 -7.77 20.37
N PRO A 3 -9.59 -6.73 21.23
CA PRO A 3 -10.53 -5.64 20.99
C PRO A 3 -10.32 -5.13 19.58
N SER A 4 -11.37 -5.07 18.79
CA SER A 4 -11.31 -4.40 17.49
C SER A 4 -10.94 -2.93 17.75
N ALA A 5 -10.25 -2.28 16.81
CA ALA A 5 -9.91 -0.85 16.91
C ALA A 5 -11.13 0.06 17.16
N VAL A 6 -12.32 -0.49 17.07
CA VAL A 6 -13.65 0.10 17.27
C VAL A 6 -13.99 0.39 18.74
N GLU A 7 -13.25 -0.17 19.71
CA GLU A 7 -13.66 -0.12 21.13
C GLU A 7 -12.86 0.85 22.00
N GLN A 8 -12.09 1.75 21.41
CA GLN A 8 -11.39 2.77 22.20
C GLN A 8 -12.34 3.91 22.56
N ALA A 9 -12.56 4.10 23.87
CA ALA A 9 -13.49 5.12 24.35
C ALA A 9 -12.98 6.54 24.09
N VAL A 10 -13.91 7.47 23.89
CA VAL A 10 -13.59 8.89 23.79
C VAL A 10 -12.84 9.35 25.04
N GLY A 11 -11.72 10.06 24.84
CA GLY A 11 -10.83 10.53 25.90
C GLY A 11 -9.65 9.60 26.22
N GLU A 12 -9.69 8.33 25.79
CA GLU A 12 -8.56 7.41 25.92
C GLU A 12 -7.48 7.70 24.86
N VAL A 13 -6.23 7.33 25.17
CA VAL A 13 -5.14 7.37 24.21
C VAL A 13 -5.19 6.10 23.35
N SER A 14 -5.34 6.27 22.06
CA SER A 14 -5.36 5.17 21.10
C SER A 14 -4.00 4.46 21.02
N ARG A 15 -3.99 3.26 20.45
CA ARG A 15 -2.73 2.54 20.16
C ARG A 15 -1.79 3.29 19.20
N TRP A 16 -2.29 4.28 18.50
CA TRP A 16 -1.53 5.16 17.59
C TRP A 16 -1.15 6.49 18.26
N CYS A 17 -1.15 6.53 19.59
CA CYS A 17 -0.65 7.63 20.42
C CYS A 17 -1.43 8.95 20.29
N GLU A 18 -2.64 8.94 19.76
CA GLU A 18 -3.53 10.09 19.75
C GLU A 18 -4.72 9.86 20.69
N ARG A 19 -5.18 10.93 21.34
CA ARG A 19 -6.36 10.89 22.20
C ARG A 19 -7.61 10.87 21.35
N VAL A 20 -8.48 9.87 21.56
CA VAL A 20 -9.74 9.73 20.83
C VAL A 20 -10.67 10.91 21.13
N GLN A 21 -11.06 11.63 20.10
CA GLN A 21 -11.94 12.80 20.17
C GLN A 21 -13.39 12.43 19.83
N PRO A 22 -14.37 13.14 20.40
CA PRO A 22 -15.74 13.07 19.91
C PRO A 22 -15.85 13.82 18.57
N GLY A 23 -16.72 13.36 17.67
CA GLY A 23 -17.02 14.07 16.41
C GLY A 23 -16.72 13.28 15.16
N LEU A 24 -16.55 13.98 14.05
CA LEU A 24 -16.36 13.37 12.73
C LEU A 24 -15.03 12.61 12.60
N PHE A 25 -13.96 13.13 13.22
CA PHE A 25 -12.66 12.49 13.24
C PHE A 25 -12.30 12.09 14.67
N HIS A 26 -12.22 10.78 14.90
CA HIS A 26 -11.85 10.25 16.21
C HIS A 26 -10.37 10.48 16.54
N GLU A 27 -9.51 10.44 15.55
CA GLU A 27 -8.07 10.76 15.64
C GLU A 27 -7.73 11.81 14.58
N PRO A 28 -8.01 13.11 14.83
CA PRO A 28 -7.92 14.14 13.80
C PRO A 28 -6.51 14.34 13.24
N VAL A 29 -5.45 14.25 14.07
CA VAL A 29 -4.07 14.41 13.59
C VAL A 29 -3.65 13.23 12.73
N ASN A 30 -3.90 12.01 13.21
CA ASN A 30 -3.64 10.79 12.44
C ASN A 30 -4.47 10.76 11.14
N ALA A 31 -5.75 11.09 11.20
CA ALA A 31 -6.61 11.13 10.03
C ALA A 31 -6.12 12.16 8.98
N LEU A 32 -5.88 13.41 9.39
CA LEU A 32 -5.50 14.48 8.46
C LEU A 32 -4.08 14.36 7.94
N SER A 33 -3.15 13.78 8.70
CA SER A 33 -1.77 13.54 8.23
C SER A 33 -1.73 12.64 6.99
N ASN A 34 -2.74 11.76 6.82
CA ASN A 34 -2.86 10.87 5.67
C ASN A 34 -3.15 11.60 4.35
N ILE A 35 -3.57 12.88 4.38
CA ILE A 35 -3.65 13.73 3.20
C ILE A 35 -2.27 13.87 2.53
N GLY A 36 -1.19 13.77 3.30
CA GLY A 36 0.18 13.77 2.78
C GLY A 36 0.42 12.70 1.73
N PHE A 37 -0.14 11.49 1.89
CA PHE A 37 -0.05 10.44 0.86
C PHE A 37 -0.80 10.81 -0.42
N MET A 38 -1.97 11.43 -0.30
CA MET A 38 -2.72 11.90 -1.48
C MET A 38 -1.92 12.95 -2.25
N VAL A 39 -1.34 13.92 -1.54
CA VAL A 39 -0.49 14.96 -2.14
C VAL A 39 0.73 14.34 -2.81
N ALA A 40 1.41 13.40 -2.13
CA ALA A 40 2.58 12.72 -2.68
C ALA A 40 2.24 11.93 -3.95
N GLY A 41 1.14 11.17 -3.96
CA GLY A 41 0.71 10.42 -5.13
C GLY A 41 0.27 11.31 -6.30
N LEU A 42 -0.41 12.43 -6.03
CA LEU A 42 -0.74 13.43 -7.06
C LEU A 42 0.53 14.10 -7.62
N TRP A 43 1.50 14.39 -6.77
CA TRP A 43 2.81 14.86 -7.20
C TRP A 43 3.51 13.85 -8.13
N MET A 44 3.46 12.56 -7.79
CA MET A 44 3.99 11.51 -8.65
C MET A 44 3.32 11.52 -10.03
N LEU A 45 1.97 11.62 -10.08
CA LEU A 45 1.26 11.73 -11.37
C LEU A 45 1.70 12.96 -12.18
N TRP A 46 1.92 14.09 -11.51
CA TRP A 46 2.42 15.30 -12.18
C TRP A 46 3.83 15.09 -12.76
N LEU A 47 4.73 14.42 -12.02
CA LEU A 47 6.08 14.05 -12.52
C LEU A 47 5.99 13.10 -13.72
N LEU A 48 5.12 12.07 -13.65
CA LEU A 48 4.91 11.16 -14.77
C LEU A 48 4.37 11.87 -16.01
N GLY A 49 3.52 12.89 -15.84
CA GLY A 49 3.11 13.77 -16.94
C GLY A 49 4.29 14.57 -17.55
N GLY A 50 5.26 14.94 -16.71
CA GLY A 50 6.53 15.53 -17.17
C GLY A 50 7.37 14.58 -18.01
N ASP A 51 7.45 13.31 -17.57
CA ASP A 51 8.17 12.25 -18.30
C ASP A 51 7.59 12.02 -19.69
N VAL A 52 6.26 12.02 -19.80
CA VAL A 52 5.57 11.89 -21.10
C VAL A 52 5.99 13.03 -22.04
N ARG A 53 5.95 14.26 -21.54
CA ARG A 53 6.37 15.44 -22.34
C ARG A 53 7.84 15.40 -22.74
N ALA A 54 8.69 14.80 -21.89
CA ALA A 54 10.12 14.61 -22.14
C ALA A 54 10.45 13.37 -22.99
N GLY A 55 9.44 12.58 -23.40
CA GLY A 55 9.61 11.34 -24.16
C GLY A 55 10.33 10.23 -23.40
N ARG A 56 10.34 10.27 -22.06
CA ARG A 56 10.96 9.23 -21.24
C ARG A 56 10.15 7.95 -21.29
N GLN A 57 10.84 6.83 -21.46
CA GLN A 57 10.22 5.50 -21.50
C GLN A 57 10.84 4.59 -20.47
N GLY A 58 10.03 3.66 -19.94
CA GLY A 58 10.47 2.68 -18.96
C GLY A 58 9.33 2.27 -18.03
N GLN A 59 9.57 1.22 -17.25
CA GLN A 59 8.53 0.65 -16.39
C GLN A 59 8.02 1.63 -15.31
N MET A 60 8.86 2.58 -14.88
CA MET A 60 8.53 3.57 -13.86
C MET A 60 8.43 5.00 -14.41
N PHE A 61 8.27 5.17 -15.72
CA PHE A 61 8.20 6.47 -16.37
C PHE A 61 6.92 6.68 -17.18
N GLY A 62 6.46 7.92 -17.23
CA GLY A 62 5.37 8.34 -18.10
C GLY A 62 4.06 7.60 -17.89
N HIS A 63 3.44 7.13 -18.96
CA HIS A 63 2.17 6.41 -18.92
C HIS A 63 2.34 4.89 -18.68
N SER A 64 3.47 4.45 -18.12
CA SER A 64 3.61 3.04 -17.75
C SER A 64 2.50 2.61 -16.80
N PRO A 65 1.80 1.49 -17.07
CA PRO A 65 0.75 0.98 -16.18
C PRO A 65 1.26 0.70 -14.76
N VAL A 66 2.52 0.31 -14.60
CA VAL A 66 3.13 0.04 -13.30
C VAL A 66 3.39 1.34 -12.53
N ALA A 67 3.89 2.39 -13.21
CA ALA A 67 4.10 3.70 -12.61
C ALA A 67 2.78 4.34 -12.16
N LEU A 68 1.74 4.25 -13.01
CA LEU A 68 0.40 4.75 -12.69
C LEU A 68 -0.23 3.96 -11.53
N LEU A 69 -0.06 2.63 -11.50
CA LEU A 69 -0.49 1.79 -10.39
C LEU A 69 0.16 2.23 -9.09
N TYR A 70 1.48 2.48 -9.10
CA TYR A 70 2.21 2.90 -7.90
C TYR A 70 1.71 4.26 -7.40
N ALA A 71 1.60 5.26 -8.27
CA ALA A 71 1.05 6.56 -7.91
C ALA A 71 -0.40 6.46 -7.37
N GLY A 72 -1.24 5.63 -8.00
CA GLY A 72 -2.59 5.35 -7.54
C GLY A 72 -2.65 4.68 -6.17
N ALA A 73 -1.75 3.73 -5.90
CA ALA A 73 -1.66 3.06 -4.60
C ALA A 73 -1.23 4.04 -3.50
N VAL A 74 -0.28 4.95 -3.80
CA VAL A 74 0.11 6.02 -2.86
C VAL A 74 -1.05 6.96 -2.58
N ILE A 75 -1.82 7.37 -3.60
CA ILE A 75 -3.02 8.18 -3.40
C ILE A 75 -4.03 7.45 -2.51
N TRP A 76 -4.29 6.16 -2.80
CA TRP A 76 -5.29 5.36 -2.08
C TRP A 76 -4.91 5.07 -0.63
N LEU A 77 -3.62 5.07 -0.30
CA LEU A 77 -3.14 4.93 1.07
C LEU A 77 -3.70 6.06 1.98
N GLY A 78 -3.84 7.28 1.44
CA GLY A 78 -4.42 8.41 2.16
C GLY A 78 -5.87 8.18 2.60
N PRO A 79 -6.85 8.00 1.69
CA PRO A 79 -8.24 7.71 2.04
C PRO A 79 -8.41 6.45 2.89
N GLY A 80 -7.68 5.37 2.59
CA GLY A 80 -7.76 4.13 3.36
C GLY A 80 -7.44 4.35 4.84
N SER A 81 -6.30 4.97 5.12
CA SER A 81 -5.88 5.25 6.49
C SER A 81 -6.71 6.37 7.15
N LEU A 82 -7.12 7.39 6.40
CA LEU A 82 -8.01 8.43 6.89
C LEU A 82 -9.34 7.85 7.39
N LEU A 83 -9.90 6.87 6.66
CA LEU A 83 -11.15 6.21 7.04
C LEU A 83 -11.00 5.46 8.36
N MET A 84 -9.90 4.80 8.60
CA MET A 84 -9.67 4.11 9.86
C MET A 84 -9.57 5.09 11.02
N HIS A 85 -8.66 6.05 10.96
CA HIS A 85 -8.39 7.02 12.03
C HIS A 85 -9.54 8.02 12.23
N GLY A 86 -10.26 8.31 11.14
CA GLY A 86 -11.44 9.18 11.22
C GLY A 86 -12.65 8.50 11.85
N THR A 87 -12.96 7.27 11.43
CA THR A 87 -14.25 6.66 11.77
C THR A 87 -14.19 5.61 12.86
N HIS A 88 -13.02 5.03 13.14
CA HIS A 88 -12.86 3.88 14.04
C HIS A 88 -13.82 2.71 13.73
N THR A 89 -14.20 2.53 12.47
CA THR A 89 -15.11 1.47 12.03
C THR A 89 -14.36 0.23 11.55
N GLY A 90 -15.00 -0.93 11.62
CA GLY A 90 -14.41 -2.17 11.11
C GLY A 90 -14.08 -2.11 9.62
N TRP A 91 -14.93 -1.46 8.82
CA TRP A 91 -14.67 -1.29 7.39
C TRP A 91 -13.57 -0.25 7.12
N GLY A 92 -13.42 0.78 7.97
CA GLY A 92 -12.29 1.72 7.93
C GLY A 92 -10.98 0.98 8.16
N GLY A 93 -10.94 0.10 9.17
CA GLY A 93 -9.78 -0.77 9.42
C GLY A 93 -9.48 -1.76 8.29
N TRP A 94 -10.52 -2.25 7.61
CA TRP A 94 -10.36 -3.05 6.40
C TRP A 94 -9.73 -2.22 5.26
N ALA A 95 -10.23 -1.01 5.02
CA ALA A 95 -9.74 -0.13 3.96
C ALA A 95 -8.28 0.31 4.19
N ASP A 96 -7.92 0.63 5.44
CA ASP A 96 -6.55 0.97 5.83
C ASP A 96 -5.58 -0.19 5.54
N ASN A 97 -5.86 -1.37 6.09
CA ASN A 97 -5.01 -2.53 5.87
C ASN A 97 -4.91 -2.92 4.38
N LEU A 98 -6.02 -2.83 3.64
CA LEU A 98 -6.01 -3.09 2.20
C LEU A 98 -5.12 -2.08 1.47
N SER A 99 -5.22 -0.79 1.81
CA SER A 99 -4.41 0.27 1.19
C SER A 99 -2.92 0.07 1.44
N MET A 100 -2.54 -0.32 2.67
CA MET A 100 -1.17 -0.65 3.03
C MET A 100 -0.63 -1.84 2.22
N VAL A 101 -1.42 -2.90 2.08
CA VAL A 101 -1.05 -4.07 1.28
C VAL A 101 -0.95 -3.73 -0.20
N MET A 102 -1.90 -2.96 -0.73
CA MET A 102 -1.85 -2.48 -2.11
C MET A 102 -0.57 -1.72 -2.42
N TYR A 103 -0.10 -0.89 -1.50
CA TYR A 103 1.14 -0.14 -1.64
C TYR A 103 2.38 -1.05 -1.55
N ILE A 104 2.49 -1.87 -0.50
CA ILE A 104 3.72 -2.64 -0.24
C ILE A 104 3.95 -3.80 -1.22
N LEU A 105 2.91 -4.32 -1.87
CA LEU A 105 3.03 -5.36 -2.88
C LEU A 105 3.83 -4.89 -4.11
N ILE A 106 3.76 -3.61 -4.47
CA ILE A 106 4.31 -3.11 -5.72
C ILE A 106 5.84 -3.19 -5.76
N PRO A 107 6.60 -2.70 -4.76
CA PRO A 107 8.07 -2.71 -4.82
C PRO A 107 8.66 -4.12 -5.01
N TRP A 108 8.19 -5.10 -4.26
CA TRP A 108 8.74 -6.44 -4.40
C TRP A 108 8.27 -7.16 -5.67
N LEU A 109 7.04 -6.90 -6.15
CA LEU A 109 6.59 -7.42 -7.45
C LEU A 109 7.37 -6.82 -8.61
N ILE A 110 7.78 -5.55 -8.54
CA ILE A 110 8.67 -4.95 -9.52
C ILE A 110 10.01 -5.68 -9.55
N ASN A 111 10.62 -5.92 -8.39
CA ASN A 111 11.91 -6.60 -8.30
C ASN A 111 11.84 -8.05 -8.83
N VAL A 112 10.84 -8.80 -8.38
CA VAL A 112 10.62 -10.18 -8.86
C VAL A 112 10.28 -10.20 -10.35
N GLY A 113 9.43 -9.28 -10.79
CA GLY A 113 9.05 -9.15 -12.19
C GLY A 113 10.24 -8.80 -13.09
N ALA A 114 11.13 -7.92 -12.62
CA ALA A 114 12.36 -7.57 -13.35
C ALA A 114 13.30 -8.77 -13.46
N MET A 115 13.54 -9.51 -12.38
CA MET A 115 14.34 -10.74 -12.41
C MET A 115 13.72 -11.83 -13.31
N GLY A 116 12.38 -11.96 -13.25
CA GLY A 116 11.61 -12.91 -14.06
C GLY A 116 11.29 -12.46 -15.48
N ARG A 117 11.72 -11.25 -15.87
CA ARG A 117 11.39 -10.63 -17.18
C ARG A 117 9.90 -10.61 -17.48
N TRP A 118 9.09 -10.28 -16.46
CA TRP A 118 7.63 -10.27 -16.61
C TRP A 118 7.17 -9.10 -17.46
N THR A 119 6.13 -9.34 -18.25
CA THR A 119 5.38 -8.26 -18.90
C THR A 119 4.60 -7.46 -17.86
N SER A 120 4.31 -6.20 -18.17
CA SER A 120 3.45 -5.37 -17.30
C SER A 120 2.09 -6.01 -17.06
N ALA A 121 1.50 -6.66 -18.06
CA ALA A 121 0.23 -7.37 -17.93
C ALA A 121 0.30 -8.52 -16.91
N ARG A 122 1.40 -9.31 -16.91
CA ARG A 122 1.59 -10.38 -15.93
C ARG A 122 1.75 -9.83 -14.52
N LEU A 123 2.55 -8.76 -14.36
CA LEU A 123 2.73 -8.10 -13.07
C LEU A 123 1.41 -7.59 -12.52
N LEU A 124 0.64 -6.87 -13.34
CA LEU A 124 -0.67 -6.34 -12.97
C LEU A 124 -1.67 -7.45 -12.63
N GLY A 125 -1.67 -8.55 -13.38
CA GLY A 125 -2.53 -9.70 -13.13
C GLY A 125 -2.24 -10.34 -11.77
N ILE A 126 -0.96 -10.59 -11.47
CA ILE A 126 -0.53 -11.14 -10.17
C ILE A 126 -0.87 -10.16 -9.04
N TYR A 127 -0.57 -8.88 -9.23
CA TYR A 127 -0.92 -7.84 -8.26
C TYR A 127 -2.42 -7.83 -7.95
N ALA A 128 -3.27 -7.76 -8.97
CA ALA A 128 -4.72 -7.76 -8.81
C ALA A 128 -5.22 -9.02 -8.08
N THR A 129 -4.67 -10.18 -8.43
CA THR A 129 -5.02 -11.46 -7.77
C THR A 129 -4.68 -11.43 -6.29
N LEU A 130 -3.48 -10.98 -5.92
CA LEU A 130 -3.05 -10.91 -4.52
C LEU A 130 -3.90 -9.91 -3.71
N VAL A 131 -4.17 -8.73 -4.30
CA VAL A 131 -5.03 -7.71 -3.67
C VAL A 131 -6.46 -8.23 -3.46
N LEU A 132 -7.03 -8.92 -4.45
CA LEU A 132 -8.37 -9.51 -4.33
C LEU A 132 -8.42 -10.61 -3.27
N ILE A 133 -7.45 -11.53 -3.28
CA ILE A 133 -7.38 -12.60 -2.27
C ILE A 133 -7.29 -11.99 -0.86
N TYR A 134 -6.42 -11.00 -0.67
CA TYR A 134 -6.27 -10.34 0.62
C TYR A 134 -7.55 -9.57 1.01
N GLY A 135 -8.07 -8.73 0.12
CA GLY A 135 -9.22 -7.88 0.39
C GLY A 135 -10.50 -8.68 0.70
N VAL A 136 -10.79 -9.70 -0.12
CA VAL A 136 -11.94 -10.58 0.08
C VAL A 136 -11.76 -11.46 1.31
N GLY A 137 -10.57 -12.08 1.46
CA GLY A 137 -10.28 -12.93 2.62
C GLY A 137 -10.43 -12.19 3.94
N ARG A 138 -9.96 -10.94 3.99
CA ARG A 138 -10.09 -10.10 5.17
C ARG A 138 -11.54 -9.64 5.41
N ALA A 139 -12.29 -9.33 4.37
CA ALA A 139 -13.71 -8.96 4.49
C ALA A 139 -14.57 -10.12 5.01
N VAL A 140 -14.35 -11.33 4.48
CA VAL A 140 -15.12 -12.53 4.86
C VAL A 140 -14.78 -13.00 6.27
N ASN A 141 -13.52 -12.94 6.68
CA ASN A 141 -13.04 -13.44 7.97
C ASN A 141 -13.10 -12.38 9.11
N GLY A 142 -13.87 -11.32 8.95
CA GLY A 142 -14.07 -10.33 10.01
C GLY A 142 -12.79 -9.57 10.41
N GLY A 143 -11.91 -9.35 9.47
CA GLY A 143 -10.67 -8.60 9.67
C GLY A 143 -9.40 -9.44 9.81
N GLY A 144 -9.50 -10.77 9.91
CA GLY A 144 -8.37 -11.70 9.85
C GLY A 144 -8.40 -12.54 8.59
N LEU A 145 -7.27 -13.14 8.21
CA LEU A 145 -7.20 -14.14 7.13
C LEU A 145 -7.42 -15.57 7.64
N GLY A 146 -7.93 -15.72 8.85
CA GLY A 146 -8.01 -17.02 9.54
C GLY A 146 -6.66 -17.52 10.06
N ILE A 147 -5.57 -16.79 9.77
CA ILE A 147 -4.21 -17.03 10.22
C ILE A 147 -3.75 -15.75 10.93
N ASN A 148 -3.17 -15.89 12.11
CA ASN A 148 -2.62 -14.74 12.84
C ASN A 148 -1.28 -14.31 12.21
N LEU A 149 -1.32 -13.89 10.96
CA LEU A 149 -0.17 -13.49 10.16
C LEU A 149 -0.24 -12.00 9.86
N ASP A 150 0.77 -11.26 10.25
CA ASP A 150 0.96 -9.88 9.81
C ASP A 150 1.41 -9.87 8.34
N PHE A 151 0.44 -9.82 7.44
CA PHE A 151 0.70 -9.83 6.00
C PHE A 151 1.47 -8.59 5.54
N PHE A 152 1.28 -7.45 6.20
CA PHE A 152 2.02 -6.22 5.89
C PHE A 152 3.49 -6.37 6.29
N GLY A 153 3.77 -6.80 7.53
CA GLY A 153 5.14 -7.04 7.99
C GLY A 153 5.85 -8.10 7.15
N LEU A 154 5.17 -9.18 6.77
CA LEU A 154 5.70 -10.21 5.88
C LEU A 154 6.03 -9.63 4.48
N SER A 155 5.19 -8.74 3.96
CA SER A 155 5.43 -8.09 2.66
C SER A 155 6.63 -7.15 2.70
N ILE A 156 6.90 -6.49 3.82
CA ILE A 156 8.13 -5.71 4.02
C ILE A 156 9.36 -6.62 3.95
N ALA A 157 9.31 -7.78 4.62
CA ALA A 157 10.41 -8.74 4.56
C ALA A 157 10.66 -9.24 3.13
N PHE A 158 9.60 -9.58 2.39
CA PHE A 158 9.70 -9.95 0.98
C PHE A 158 10.26 -8.83 0.11
N TRP A 159 9.87 -7.57 0.36
CA TRP A 159 10.45 -6.43 -0.36
C TRP A 159 11.96 -6.34 -0.12
N VAL A 160 12.41 -6.34 1.13
CA VAL A 160 13.83 -6.26 1.46
C VAL A 160 14.62 -7.41 0.83
N ILE A 161 14.12 -8.64 0.95
CA ILE A 161 14.76 -9.83 0.34
C ILE A 161 14.82 -9.68 -1.18
N SER A 162 13.71 -9.27 -1.82
CA SER A 162 13.67 -9.10 -3.27
C SER A 162 14.61 -7.99 -3.76
N GLU A 163 14.78 -6.91 -2.99
CA GLU A 163 15.72 -5.84 -3.31
C GLU A 163 17.17 -6.34 -3.30
N VAL A 164 17.53 -7.11 -2.28
CA VAL A 164 18.85 -7.72 -2.18
C VAL A 164 19.10 -8.68 -3.35
N LEU A 165 18.16 -9.59 -3.61
CA LEU A 165 18.26 -10.55 -4.71
C LEU A 165 18.35 -9.85 -6.07
N TYR A 166 17.56 -8.82 -6.30
CA TYR A 166 17.60 -8.04 -7.55
C TYR A 166 18.95 -7.35 -7.76
N ARG A 167 19.53 -6.78 -6.70
CA ARG A 167 20.87 -6.18 -6.78
C ARG A 167 21.95 -7.19 -7.13
N PHE A 168 21.95 -8.36 -6.51
CA PHE A 168 22.88 -9.44 -6.87
C PHE A 168 22.65 -9.91 -8.30
N HIS A 169 21.40 -10.14 -8.69
CA HIS A 169 21.06 -10.56 -10.05
C HIS A 169 21.50 -9.51 -11.10
N SER A 170 21.26 -8.24 -10.86
CA SER A 170 21.65 -7.16 -11.77
C SER A 170 23.17 -7.00 -11.88
N GLN A 171 23.91 -7.23 -10.80
CA GLN A 171 25.37 -7.23 -10.82
C GLN A 171 25.92 -8.41 -11.65
N HIS A 172 25.37 -9.60 -11.44
CA HIS A 172 25.79 -10.79 -12.20
C HIS A 172 25.59 -10.62 -13.71
N LEU A 173 24.47 -10.03 -14.13
CA LEU A 173 24.21 -9.74 -15.55
C LEU A 173 25.16 -8.68 -16.16
N ARG A 174 25.78 -7.82 -15.34
CA ARG A 174 26.78 -6.86 -15.82
C ARG A 174 28.14 -7.50 -16.10
N TRP A 175 28.41 -8.66 -15.51
CA TRP A 175 29.67 -9.39 -15.68
C TRP A 175 29.59 -10.50 -16.74
N MET A 176 28.40 -10.78 -17.25
CA MET A 176 28.15 -11.64 -18.41
C MET A 176 27.95 -10.83 -19.68
#